data_a57194db8758856b92f7fd791ff75799
#
_entry.id   a57194db8758856b92f7fd791ff75799
#
_cell.length_a   1.000
_cell.length_b   1.000
_cell.length_c   1.000
_cell.angle_alpha   90.00
_cell.angle_beta   90.00
_cell.angle_gamma   90.00
#
_symmetry.space_group_name_H-M   'P 1'
#
loop_
_entity.id
_entity.type
_entity.pdbx_description
1 polymer ?
#
loop_
_entity_poly.entity_id
_entity_poly.type
_entity_poly.pdbx_seq_one_letter_code
_entity_poly.pdbx_strand_id
1 'polypeptide(L)'
;RARAVCILLVALSAVFAWRGGQAEAQELIRRQTFFERLFGGPPPREALPPPPGGAVSPRQQPSMRAPAQRGEPRRAPAVAAPAPEPAAPVIEKLDNAVRVLVVGDFLAAGLAEGLNEAYAESPGVTIVDRTNGSSGFVRDDFYDWNAEIGPILEGVEPAVAIVMIGSNDRQSLLVDGRSERPRTEAWQREYVRRVTAFAETIQDAGIPIIWVGLPPFRSQSMSSDMLAFNDMYKQAAEEVDGTFVDIWDGFADENGAFTFTGPDVNGQPVRLRGSDGINLTRPAKRKVAFYVEQPLNKLLGSAASPGIGREELANLPPPGMLAGKPGDLSRTAPISLAAPQLDGGDALMGATPLSPVDRSVPSAQPGRADDFRLP
;
A
#
# COMPACT_ATOMS: atom_id res chain seq x y z
N ARG A 1 -27.18 -65.71 -22.89
CA ARG A 1 -26.45 -64.89 -21.91
C ARG A 1 -24.99 -64.64 -22.35
N ALA A 2 -24.31 -65.51 -23.08
CA ALA A 2 -22.92 -65.35 -23.54
C ALA A 2 -22.74 -64.26 -24.64
N ARG A 3 -23.77 -64.00 -25.49
CA ARG A 3 -23.71 -63.02 -26.58
C ARG A 3 -23.86 -61.56 -26.09
N ALA A 4 -24.49 -61.33 -24.95
CA ALA A 4 -24.63 -59.98 -24.35
C ALA A 4 -23.34 -59.49 -23.68
N VAL A 5 -22.49 -60.39 -23.17
CA VAL A 5 -21.21 -60.06 -22.52
C VAL A 5 -20.16 -59.65 -23.56
N CYS A 6 -20.13 -60.28 -24.75
CA CYS A 6 -19.19 -59.92 -25.82
C CYS A 6 -19.45 -58.51 -26.40
N ILE A 7 -20.70 -58.10 -26.52
CA ILE A 7 -21.05 -56.76 -27.03
C ILE A 7 -20.70 -55.67 -26.02
N LEU A 8 -20.78 -55.94 -24.72
CA LEU A 8 -20.39 -54.98 -23.67
C LEU A 8 -18.88 -54.78 -23.60
N LEU A 9 -18.08 -55.83 -23.83
CA LEU A 9 -16.64 -55.74 -23.85
C LEU A 9 -16.07 -54.99 -25.07
N VAL A 10 -16.72 -55.14 -26.25
CA VAL A 10 -16.32 -54.39 -27.46
C VAL A 10 -16.73 -52.89 -27.33
N ALA A 11 -17.84 -52.57 -26.71
CA ALA A 11 -18.24 -51.20 -26.44
C ALA A 11 -17.28 -50.50 -25.41
N LEU A 12 -16.80 -51.24 -24.41
CA LEU A 12 -15.83 -50.72 -23.43
C LEU A 12 -14.45 -50.46 -24.06
N SER A 13 -13.99 -51.29 -25.01
CA SER A 13 -12.71 -51.13 -25.72
C SER A 13 -12.74 -49.92 -26.67
N ALA A 14 -13.89 -49.62 -27.30
CA ALA A 14 -14.03 -48.46 -28.19
C ALA A 14 -14.03 -47.12 -27.43
N VAL A 15 -14.50 -47.11 -26.19
CA VAL A 15 -14.46 -45.88 -25.30
C VAL A 15 -13.05 -45.65 -24.78
N PHE A 16 -12.23 -46.69 -24.58
CA PHE A 16 -10.83 -46.51 -24.15
C PHE A 16 -9.91 -46.06 -25.29
N ALA A 17 -10.15 -46.45 -26.53
CA ALA A 17 -9.35 -46.05 -27.69
C ALA A 17 -9.57 -44.56 -28.08
N TRP A 18 -10.74 -43.97 -27.73
CA TRP A 18 -11.05 -42.56 -28.04
C TRP A 18 -10.53 -41.57 -26.98
N ARG A 19 -10.12 -42.06 -25.82
CA ARG A 19 -9.50 -41.20 -24.79
C ARG A 19 -7.98 -41.02 -24.95
N GLY A 20 -7.32 -41.81 -25.76
CA GLY A 20 -5.88 -41.71 -26.01
C GLY A 20 -5.47 -40.55 -26.92
N GLY A 21 -6.39 -39.99 -27.71
CA GLY A 21 -6.06 -38.91 -28.67
C GLY A 21 -6.27 -37.48 -28.18
N GLN A 22 -6.77 -37.29 -26.96
CA GLN A 22 -7.00 -35.95 -26.40
C GLN A 22 -5.95 -35.52 -25.34
N ALA A 23 -5.05 -36.39 -24.94
CA ALA A 23 -4.04 -36.07 -23.93
C ALA A 23 -2.87 -35.22 -24.47
N GLU A 24 -2.57 -35.27 -25.75
CA GLU A 24 -1.45 -34.49 -26.35
C GLU A 24 -1.85 -33.06 -26.77
N ALA A 25 -3.14 -32.74 -26.89
CA ALA A 25 -3.58 -31.40 -27.23
C ALA A 25 -3.74 -30.47 -26.01
N GLN A 26 -3.64 -31.00 -24.79
CA GLN A 26 -3.80 -30.19 -23.57
C GLN A 26 -2.48 -29.65 -22.97
N GLU A 27 -1.32 -30.09 -23.47
CA GLU A 27 -0.01 -29.67 -22.92
C GLU A 27 0.47 -28.32 -23.45
N LEU A 28 -0.22 -27.70 -24.38
CA LEU A 28 0.08 -26.37 -24.93
C LEU A 28 -0.81 -25.23 -24.39
N ILE A 29 -1.71 -25.51 -23.46
CA ILE A 29 -2.39 -24.46 -22.73
C ILE A 29 -1.42 -23.97 -21.64
N ARG A 30 -0.64 -22.97 -21.99
CA ARG A 30 0.16 -22.14 -21.06
C ARG A 30 -0.72 -21.84 -19.85
N ARG A 31 -0.36 -22.34 -18.67
CA ARG A 31 -1.03 -22.02 -17.42
C ARG A 31 -1.02 -20.49 -17.28
N GLN A 32 -2.14 -19.86 -17.60
CA GLN A 32 -2.32 -18.46 -17.31
C GLN A 32 -2.18 -18.27 -15.81
N THR A 33 -1.33 -17.34 -15.41
CA THR A 33 -1.19 -16.99 -14.00
C THR A 33 -2.52 -16.44 -13.50
N PHE A 34 -2.77 -16.53 -12.20
CA PHE A 34 -3.96 -15.98 -11.54
C PHE A 34 -4.20 -14.51 -11.95
N PHE A 35 -3.16 -13.73 -12.07
CA PHE A 35 -3.20 -12.33 -12.53
C PHE A 35 -3.63 -12.16 -13.98
N GLU A 36 -3.21 -13.02 -14.90
CA GLU A 36 -3.65 -12.97 -16.30
C GLU A 36 -5.15 -13.30 -16.44
N ARG A 37 -5.72 -14.13 -15.57
CA ARG A 37 -7.16 -14.41 -15.52
C ARG A 37 -7.97 -13.26 -14.92
N LEU A 38 -7.43 -12.58 -13.92
CA LEU A 38 -8.14 -11.52 -13.19
C LEU A 38 -8.17 -10.20 -13.97
N PHE A 39 -7.11 -9.90 -14.73
CA PHE A 39 -6.91 -8.60 -15.38
C PHE A 39 -6.93 -8.64 -16.91
N GLY A 40 -7.34 -9.77 -17.51
CA GLY A 40 -7.46 -9.90 -18.97
C GLY A 40 -6.12 -9.65 -19.67
N GLY A 41 -5.28 -10.67 -19.76
CA GLY A 41 -4.08 -10.61 -20.61
C GLY A 41 -4.42 -10.23 -22.05
N PRO A 42 -3.47 -9.63 -22.82
CA PRO A 42 -3.71 -9.27 -24.19
C PRO A 42 -4.18 -10.51 -24.99
N PRO A 43 -5.14 -10.33 -25.92
CA PRO A 43 -5.64 -11.46 -26.71
C PRO A 43 -4.47 -12.12 -27.45
N PRO A 44 -4.50 -13.46 -27.64
CA PRO A 44 -3.51 -14.16 -28.42
C PRO A 44 -3.39 -13.50 -29.79
N ARG A 45 -2.20 -13.06 -30.18
CA ARG A 45 -1.97 -12.62 -31.54
C ARG A 45 -2.15 -13.84 -32.44
N GLU A 46 -3.21 -13.85 -33.25
CA GLU A 46 -3.34 -14.79 -34.37
C GLU A 46 -2.08 -14.66 -35.25
N ALA A 47 -1.36 -15.76 -35.40
CA ALA A 47 -0.25 -15.82 -36.31
C ALA A 47 -0.82 -15.68 -37.74
N LEU A 48 -0.53 -14.57 -38.39
CA LEU A 48 -0.84 -14.38 -39.81
C LEU A 48 -0.18 -15.50 -40.62
N PRO A 49 -0.90 -16.16 -41.56
CA PRO A 49 -0.32 -17.16 -42.41
C PRO A 49 0.80 -16.53 -43.30
N PRO A 50 1.88 -17.27 -43.56
CA PRO A 50 2.96 -16.75 -44.41
C PRO A 50 2.44 -16.48 -45.81
N PRO A 51 2.90 -15.40 -46.48
CA PRO A 51 2.48 -15.07 -47.86
C PRO A 51 2.89 -16.16 -48.84
N PRO A 52 2.08 -16.43 -49.87
CA PRO A 52 2.37 -17.49 -50.86
C PRO A 52 3.67 -17.19 -51.61
N GLY A 53 4.51 -18.25 -51.72
CA GLY A 53 5.84 -18.18 -52.26
C GLY A 53 5.92 -17.67 -53.68
N GLY A 54 6.62 -16.55 -53.87
CA GLY A 54 7.13 -16.09 -55.15
C GLY A 54 8.44 -16.78 -55.51
N ALA A 55 8.52 -17.34 -56.69
CA ALA A 55 9.71 -17.99 -57.24
C ALA A 55 10.92 -17.06 -57.24
N VAL A 56 12.03 -17.50 -56.64
CA VAL A 56 13.29 -16.75 -56.62
C VAL A 56 14.18 -17.25 -57.77
N SER A 57 14.43 -16.40 -58.75
CA SER A 57 15.47 -16.65 -59.77
C SER A 57 16.86 -16.54 -59.14
N PRO A 58 17.84 -17.35 -59.61
CA PRO A 58 19.18 -17.31 -59.08
C PRO A 58 19.93 -16.06 -59.52
N ARG A 59 20.26 -15.18 -58.56
CA ARG A 59 21.07 -14.00 -58.82
C ARG A 59 22.53 -14.27 -58.48
N GLN A 60 23.39 -14.01 -59.47
CA GLN A 60 24.83 -14.19 -59.49
C GLN A 60 25.54 -13.57 -58.29
N GLN A 61 26.51 -14.29 -57.75
CA GLN A 61 27.42 -13.81 -56.71
C GLN A 61 28.36 -12.72 -57.23
N PRO A 62 28.51 -11.60 -56.56
CA PRO A 62 29.63 -10.70 -56.77
C PRO A 62 30.83 -11.10 -55.92
N SER A 63 32.00 -11.03 -56.55
CA SER A 63 33.33 -11.36 -56.06
C SER A 63 33.71 -10.65 -54.77
N MET A 64 34.42 -11.36 -53.91
CA MET A 64 35.09 -10.91 -52.68
C MET A 64 35.98 -9.69 -52.98
N ARG A 65 35.67 -8.59 -52.35
CA ARG A 65 36.57 -7.44 -52.15
C ARG A 65 36.92 -7.40 -50.64
N ALA A 66 38.21 -7.35 -50.35
CA ALA A 66 38.75 -7.34 -49.00
C ALA A 66 38.09 -6.25 -48.08
N PRO A 67 37.86 -6.51 -46.79
CA PRO A 67 37.25 -5.53 -45.93
C PRO A 67 38.24 -4.42 -45.59
N ALA A 68 37.87 -3.17 -45.94
CA ALA A 68 38.52 -1.99 -45.37
C ALA A 68 38.32 -1.99 -43.86
N GLN A 69 39.40 -1.81 -43.10
CA GLN A 69 39.40 -1.63 -41.69
C GLN A 69 38.49 -0.44 -41.31
N ARG A 70 37.31 -0.74 -40.81
CA ARG A 70 36.43 0.23 -40.20
C ARG A 70 37.00 0.53 -38.83
N GLY A 71 37.51 1.74 -38.60
CA GLY A 71 37.97 2.20 -37.30
C GLY A 71 36.94 1.94 -36.24
N GLU A 72 37.36 1.43 -35.11
CA GLU A 72 36.52 1.21 -33.92
C GLU A 72 35.82 2.53 -33.54
N PRO A 73 34.52 2.54 -33.27
CA PRO A 73 33.89 3.72 -32.73
C PRO A 73 34.50 3.98 -31.33
N ARG A 74 35.17 5.11 -31.19
CA ARG A 74 35.71 5.61 -29.94
C ARG A 74 34.57 5.61 -28.94
N ARG A 75 34.57 4.63 -28.00
CA ARG A 75 33.64 4.62 -26.85
C ARG A 75 33.81 5.95 -26.13
N ALA A 76 32.74 6.71 -26.07
CA ALA A 76 32.66 7.84 -25.15
C ALA A 76 32.95 7.32 -23.73
N PRO A 77 33.67 8.09 -22.88
CA PRO A 77 33.91 7.68 -21.50
C PRO A 77 32.56 7.38 -20.85
N ALA A 78 32.40 6.16 -20.38
CA ALA A 78 31.24 5.80 -19.54
C ALA A 78 31.26 6.75 -18.35
N VAL A 79 30.23 7.60 -18.23
CA VAL A 79 30.00 8.35 -17.00
C VAL A 79 29.85 7.27 -15.93
N ALA A 80 30.81 7.25 -14.99
CA ALA A 80 30.78 6.33 -13.86
C ALA A 80 29.42 6.53 -13.17
N ALA A 81 28.66 5.44 -13.02
CA ALA A 81 27.47 5.47 -12.18
C ALA A 81 27.88 6.01 -10.81
N PRO A 82 27.10 6.92 -10.20
CA PRO A 82 27.39 7.40 -8.85
C PRO A 82 27.60 6.18 -7.95
N ALA A 83 28.65 6.22 -7.13
CA ALA A 83 28.91 5.18 -6.15
C ALA A 83 27.64 5.02 -5.30
N PRO A 84 27.24 3.78 -4.94
CA PRO A 84 26.10 3.57 -4.05
C PRO A 84 26.35 4.37 -2.77
N GLU A 85 25.40 5.23 -2.40
CA GLU A 85 25.45 5.93 -1.12
C GLU A 85 25.63 4.87 -0.02
N PRO A 86 26.50 5.14 0.98
CA PRO A 86 26.69 4.23 2.09
C PRO A 86 25.31 3.98 2.73
N ALA A 87 24.96 2.70 2.87
CA ALA A 87 23.72 2.30 3.53
C ALA A 87 23.67 2.99 4.91
N ALA A 88 22.56 3.67 5.19
CA ALA A 88 22.34 4.27 6.50
C ALA A 88 22.55 3.19 7.59
N PRO A 89 23.15 3.54 8.74
CA PRO A 89 23.39 2.58 9.82
C PRO A 89 22.04 1.97 10.23
N VAL A 90 21.96 0.65 10.20
CA VAL A 90 20.77 -0.08 10.67
C VAL A 90 20.73 0.05 12.19
N ILE A 91 19.76 0.80 12.70
CA ILE A 91 19.55 0.91 14.15
C ILE A 91 18.92 -0.40 14.63
N GLU A 92 19.58 -1.04 15.58
CA GLU A 92 19.08 -2.26 16.20
C GLU A 92 17.81 -1.96 17.02
N LYS A 93 16.76 -2.74 16.82
CA LYS A 93 15.53 -2.61 17.59
C LYS A 93 15.71 -3.12 18.99
N LEU A 94 15.03 -2.49 19.95
CA LEU A 94 15.07 -2.89 21.34
C LEU A 94 14.29 -4.21 21.55
N ASP A 95 14.71 -5.05 22.49
CA ASP A 95 14.03 -6.32 22.81
C ASP A 95 12.57 -6.11 23.26
N ASN A 96 12.30 -4.96 23.87
CA ASN A 96 10.96 -4.53 24.32
C ASN A 96 10.33 -3.50 23.37
N ALA A 97 10.77 -3.43 22.11
CA ALA A 97 10.16 -2.56 21.12
C ALA A 97 8.67 -2.84 20.97
N VAL A 98 7.89 -1.78 20.86
CA VAL A 98 6.44 -1.86 20.63
C VAL A 98 6.18 -2.48 19.27
N ARG A 99 5.40 -3.56 19.23
CA ARG A 99 5.07 -4.27 18.00
C ARG A 99 3.84 -3.66 17.34
N VAL A 100 3.98 -3.22 16.11
CA VAL A 100 2.90 -2.74 15.24
C VAL A 100 2.63 -3.82 14.20
N LEU A 101 1.46 -4.44 14.29
CA LEU A 101 1.03 -5.49 13.37
C LEU A 101 0.48 -4.87 12.07
N VAL A 102 0.90 -5.37 10.92
CA VAL A 102 0.31 -5.04 9.62
C VAL A 102 -0.28 -6.30 9.00
N VAL A 103 -1.57 -6.27 8.68
CA VAL A 103 -2.31 -7.37 8.06
C VAL A 103 -3.06 -6.92 6.82
N GLY A 104 -3.29 -7.84 5.90
CA GLY A 104 -4.05 -7.61 4.69
C GLY A 104 -3.41 -8.22 3.44
N ASP A 105 -3.68 -7.63 2.28
CA ASP A 105 -3.21 -8.12 0.99
C ASP A 105 -1.85 -7.52 0.57
N PHE A 106 -1.51 -7.58 -0.74
CA PHE A 106 -0.23 -7.06 -1.25
C PHE A 106 -0.04 -5.54 -1.06
N LEU A 107 -1.15 -4.78 -0.91
CA LEU A 107 -1.06 -3.34 -0.59
C LEU A 107 -0.61 -3.15 0.85
N ALA A 108 -1.09 -3.98 1.77
CA ALA A 108 -0.64 -4.00 3.16
C ALA A 108 0.85 -4.37 3.27
N ALA A 109 1.34 -5.33 2.46
CA ALA A 109 2.76 -5.63 2.38
C ALA A 109 3.58 -4.40 1.95
N GLY A 110 3.06 -3.64 0.96
CA GLY A 110 3.65 -2.36 0.57
C GLY A 110 3.64 -1.31 1.68
N LEU A 111 2.57 -1.23 2.45
CA LEU A 111 2.46 -0.37 3.62
C LEU A 111 3.48 -0.79 4.70
N ALA A 112 3.62 -2.09 5.00
CA ALA A 112 4.58 -2.60 5.96
C ALA A 112 6.03 -2.22 5.57
N GLU A 113 6.39 -2.34 4.29
CA GLU A 113 7.68 -1.86 3.79
C GLU A 113 7.87 -0.35 4.00
N GLY A 114 6.84 0.46 3.69
CA GLY A 114 6.86 1.91 3.89
C GLY A 114 6.98 2.33 5.36
N LEU A 115 6.30 1.60 6.27
CA LEU A 115 6.40 1.81 7.72
C LEU A 115 7.76 1.39 8.27
N ASN A 116 8.33 0.27 7.78
CA ASN A 116 9.71 -0.11 8.13
C ASN A 116 10.72 0.97 7.74
N GLU A 117 10.53 1.62 6.59
CA GLU A 117 11.36 2.76 6.18
C GLU A 117 11.11 3.98 7.08
N ALA A 118 9.85 4.29 7.42
CA ALA A 118 9.49 5.42 8.27
C ALA A 118 10.05 5.31 9.69
N TYR A 119 10.01 4.12 10.28
CA TYR A 119 10.47 3.86 11.65
C TYR A 119 11.87 3.23 11.70
N ALA A 120 12.65 3.32 10.62
CA ALA A 120 14.01 2.75 10.59
C ALA A 120 14.88 3.28 11.74
N GLU A 121 14.75 4.56 12.06
CA GLU A 121 15.52 5.26 13.10
C GLU A 121 14.86 5.23 14.49
N SER A 122 13.72 4.57 14.64
CA SER A 122 13.00 4.45 15.91
C SER A 122 13.25 3.08 16.55
N PRO A 123 14.20 2.93 17.49
CA PRO A 123 14.56 1.63 18.07
C PRO A 123 13.40 1.03 18.91
N GLY A 124 12.49 1.87 19.40
CA GLY A 124 11.34 1.48 20.21
C GLY A 124 10.14 0.91 19.43
N VAL A 125 10.20 0.84 18.08
CA VAL A 125 9.08 0.37 17.24
C VAL A 125 9.53 -0.74 16.32
N THR A 126 8.78 -1.83 16.30
CA THR A 126 8.97 -2.94 15.36
C THR A 126 7.71 -3.14 14.53
N ILE A 127 7.83 -3.13 13.22
CA ILE A 127 6.74 -3.44 12.30
C ILE A 127 6.73 -4.95 12.06
N VAL A 128 5.61 -5.59 12.38
CA VAL A 128 5.40 -7.04 12.20
C VAL A 128 4.47 -7.25 11.01
N ASP A 129 5.04 -7.68 9.90
CA ASP A 129 4.30 -8.01 8.70
C ASP A 129 3.69 -9.42 8.80
N ARG A 130 2.36 -9.50 8.74
CA ARG A 130 1.55 -10.71 8.65
C ARG A 130 0.57 -10.61 7.47
N THR A 131 1.06 -10.10 6.36
CA THR A 131 0.25 -9.94 5.14
C THR A 131 0.22 -11.23 4.32
N ASN A 132 -0.87 -11.39 3.55
CA ASN A 132 -1.00 -12.46 2.56
C ASN A 132 -1.43 -11.84 1.22
N GLY A 133 -0.51 -11.73 0.28
CA GLY A 133 -0.66 -10.91 -0.92
C GLY A 133 -1.89 -11.20 -1.80
N SER A 134 -2.35 -12.44 -1.85
CA SER A 134 -3.51 -12.84 -2.67
C SER A 134 -4.81 -13.02 -1.88
N SER A 135 -4.81 -12.66 -0.61
CA SER A 135 -5.95 -12.83 0.28
C SER A 135 -6.98 -11.70 0.15
N GLY A 136 -8.11 -11.91 0.79
CA GLY A 136 -9.23 -10.99 0.91
C GLY A 136 -10.31 -11.60 1.80
N PHE A 137 -11.42 -10.91 2.03
CA PHE A 137 -12.54 -11.44 2.80
C PHE A 137 -13.49 -12.32 2.00
N VAL A 138 -13.40 -12.32 0.66
CA VAL A 138 -14.27 -13.14 -0.20
C VAL A 138 -13.82 -14.60 -0.26
N ARG A 139 -12.50 -14.83 -0.35
CA ARG A 139 -11.91 -16.16 -0.56
C ARG A 139 -11.39 -16.75 0.75
N ASP A 140 -12.30 -16.99 1.70
CA ASP A 140 -12.04 -17.71 2.94
C ASP A 140 -11.56 -19.17 2.70
N ASP A 141 -11.92 -19.77 1.58
CA ASP A 141 -11.39 -21.04 1.12
C ASP A 141 -9.89 -21.01 0.76
N PHE A 142 -9.35 -19.84 0.46
CA PHE A 142 -7.92 -19.64 0.19
C PHE A 142 -7.16 -19.19 1.44
N TYR A 143 -7.68 -18.19 2.15
CA TYR A 143 -7.14 -17.67 3.39
C TYR A 143 -8.25 -17.00 4.21
N ASP A 144 -8.60 -17.59 5.33
CA ASP A 144 -9.68 -17.11 6.19
C ASP A 144 -9.15 -16.13 7.25
N TRP A 145 -9.25 -14.83 6.96
CA TRP A 145 -8.81 -13.79 7.86
C TRP A 145 -9.52 -13.83 9.22
N ASN A 146 -10.82 -14.22 9.24
CA ASN A 146 -11.58 -14.29 10.49
C ASN A 146 -11.10 -15.46 11.40
N ALA A 147 -10.63 -16.54 10.79
CA ALA A 147 -10.04 -17.66 11.53
C ALA A 147 -8.60 -17.38 11.98
N GLU A 148 -7.83 -16.65 11.15
CA GLU A 148 -6.39 -16.45 11.34
C GLU A 148 -6.05 -15.28 12.26
N ILE A 149 -6.92 -14.25 12.36
CA ILE A 149 -6.57 -13.02 13.09
C ILE A 149 -6.36 -13.27 14.58
N GLY A 150 -7.21 -14.05 15.24
CA GLY A 150 -7.06 -14.37 16.66
C GLY A 150 -5.69 -15.00 16.97
N PRO A 151 -5.31 -16.13 16.35
CA PRO A 151 -3.97 -16.72 16.49
C PRO A 151 -2.81 -15.77 16.17
N ILE A 152 -2.97 -14.88 15.17
CA ILE A 152 -1.95 -13.87 14.86
C ILE A 152 -1.79 -12.87 16.01
N LEU A 153 -2.89 -12.37 16.57
CA LEU A 153 -2.85 -11.44 17.69
C LEU A 153 -2.20 -12.07 18.92
N GLU A 154 -2.55 -13.32 19.26
CA GLU A 154 -1.95 -14.07 20.35
C GLU A 154 -0.44 -14.30 20.15
N GLY A 155 -0.03 -14.65 18.94
CA GLY A 155 1.38 -14.91 18.61
C GLY A 155 2.27 -13.68 18.51
N VAL A 156 1.68 -12.52 18.14
CA VAL A 156 2.41 -11.26 17.95
C VAL A 156 2.33 -10.37 19.18
N GLU A 157 1.22 -10.39 19.92
CA GLU A 157 0.90 -9.45 21.01
C GLU A 157 1.16 -7.99 20.62
N PRO A 158 0.49 -7.47 19.56
CA PRO A 158 0.76 -6.14 19.08
C PRO A 158 0.12 -5.07 19.93
N ALA A 159 0.73 -3.89 19.99
CA ALA A 159 0.13 -2.71 20.60
C ALA A 159 -0.88 -2.00 19.68
N VAL A 160 -0.77 -2.18 18.37
CA VAL A 160 -1.64 -1.59 17.35
C VAL A 160 -1.73 -2.57 16.19
N ALA A 161 -2.92 -2.73 15.62
CA ALA A 161 -3.16 -3.45 14.37
C ALA A 161 -3.47 -2.47 13.24
N ILE A 162 -2.77 -2.60 12.13
CA ILE A 162 -3.00 -1.82 10.91
C ILE A 162 -3.51 -2.76 9.82
N VAL A 163 -4.66 -2.43 9.24
CA VAL A 163 -5.37 -3.25 8.26
C VAL A 163 -5.41 -2.54 6.92
N MET A 164 -5.01 -3.21 5.84
CA MET A 164 -5.20 -2.73 4.46
C MET A 164 -5.48 -3.92 3.55
N ILE A 165 -6.72 -4.12 3.13
CA ILE A 165 -7.18 -5.34 2.46
C ILE A 165 -8.33 -5.02 1.51
N GLY A 166 -8.60 -5.89 0.53
CA GLY A 166 -9.81 -5.85 -0.30
C GLY A 166 -9.54 -5.69 -1.80
N SER A 167 -8.30 -5.45 -2.21
CA SER A 167 -7.97 -5.32 -3.64
C SER A 167 -8.30 -6.58 -4.44
N ASN A 168 -8.37 -7.74 -3.79
CA ASN A 168 -8.71 -9.04 -4.38
C ASN A 168 -10.20 -9.41 -4.25
N ASP A 169 -11.03 -8.61 -3.58
CA ASP A 169 -12.40 -8.97 -3.18
C ASP A 169 -13.48 -8.69 -4.24
N ARG A 170 -13.07 -8.27 -5.43
CA ARG A 170 -13.97 -8.09 -6.58
C ARG A 170 -14.40 -9.41 -7.21
N GLN A 171 -14.82 -10.35 -6.40
CA GLN A 171 -15.19 -11.71 -6.79
C GLN A 171 -16.57 -12.06 -6.25
N SER A 172 -17.22 -13.07 -6.89
CA SER A 172 -18.48 -13.59 -6.37
C SER A 172 -18.26 -14.28 -5.03
N LEU A 173 -19.20 -14.06 -4.12
CA LEU A 173 -19.24 -14.64 -2.79
C LEU A 173 -20.33 -15.70 -2.71
N LEU A 174 -20.07 -16.81 -2.06
CA LEU A 174 -21.07 -17.82 -1.80
C LEU A 174 -21.90 -17.42 -0.57
N VAL A 175 -23.18 -17.10 -0.76
CA VAL A 175 -24.13 -16.73 0.30
C VAL A 175 -25.30 -17.70 0.26
N ASP A 176 -25.54 -18.44 1.34
CA ASP A 176 -26.62 -19.44 1.44
C ASP A 176 -26.66 -20.42 0.26
N GLY A 177 -25.49 -20.87 -0.21
CA GLY A 177 -25.33 -21.78 -1.33
C GLY A 177 -25.53 -21.16 -2.71
N ARG A 178 -25.69 -19.84 -2.81
CA ARG A 178 -25.84 -19.09 -4.08
C ARG A 178 -24.60 -18.24 -4.32
N SER A 179 -24.16 -18.20 -5.59
CA SER A 179 -23.05 -17.34 -5.99
C SER A 179 -23.57 -15.93 -6.24
N GLU A 180 -23.31 -15.02 -5.32
CA GLU A 180 -23.69 -13.62 -5.40
C GLU A 180 -22.54 -12.80 -6.02
N ARG A 181 -22.88 -11.91 -6.95
CA ARG A 181 -21.89 -11.04 -7.60
C ARG A 181 -21.51 -9.86 -6.70
N PRO A 182 -20.31 -9.31 -6.84
CA PRO A 182 -19.89 -8.12 -6.10
C PRO A 182 -20.94 -7.02 -6.15
N ARG A 183 -21.18 -6.36 -5.00
CA ARG A 183 -22.08 -5.22 -4.84
C ARG A 183 -23.59 -5.55 -4.97
N THR A 184 -24.00 -6.82 -5.12
CA THR A 184 -25.40 -7.17 -4.86
C THR A 184 -25.69 -7.04 -3.36
N GLU A 185 -26.95 -6.80 -3.00
CA GLU A 185 -27.34 -6.61 -1.60
C GLU A 185 -26.98 -7.81 -0.70
N ALA A 186 -27.15 -9.05 -1.20
CA ALA A 186 -26.77 -10.25 -0.46
C ALA A 186 -25.25 -10.35 -0.27
N TRP A 187 -24.48 -10.02 -1.33
CA TRP A 187 -23.03 -9.96 -1.27
C TRP A 187 -22.56 -8.91 -0.26
N GLN A 188 -23.12 -7.70 -0.29
CA GLN A 188 -22.73 -6.61 0.61
C GLN A 188 -23.02 -6.97 2.08
N ARG A 189 -24.19 -7.52 2.40
CA ARG A 189 -24.52 -7.94 3.76
C ARG A 189 -23.52 -8.96 4.30
N GLU A 190 -23.18 -9.98 3.50
CA GLU A 190 -22.23 -11.01 3.92
C GLU A 190 -20.80 -10.46 4.01
N TYR A 191 -20.41 -9.60 3.07
CA TYR A 191 -19.10 -8.96 3.09
C TYR A 191 -18.92 -8.07 4.32
N VAL A 192 -19.87 -7.19 4.60
CA VAL A 192 -19.86 -6.35 5.81
C VAL A 192 -19.80 -7.21 7.06
N ARG A 193 -20.61 -8.27 7.15
CA ARG A 193 -20.55 -9.20 8.30
C ARG A 193 -19.16 -9.77 8.54
N ARG A 194 -18.43 -10.15 7.47
CA ARG A 194 -17.06 -10.67 7.57
C ARG A 194 -16.07 -9.60 8.02
N VAL A 195 -16.18 -8.40 7.45
CA VAL A 195 -15.35 -7.24 7.77
C VAL A 195 -15.54 -6.80 9.23
N THR A 196 -16.80 -6.69 9.67
CA THR A 196 -17.13 -6.31 11.05
C THR A 196 -16.64 -7.36 12.04
N ALA A 197 -16.89 -8.66 11.78
CA ALA A 197 -16.41 -9.74 12.66
C ALA A 197 -14.88 -9.76 12.81
N PHE A 198 -14.15 -9.42 11.73
CA PHE A 198 -12.70 -9.27 11.79
C PHE A 198 -12.27 -8.10 12.68
N ALA A 199 -12.92 -6.95 12.54
CA ALA A 199 -12.64 -5.77 13.35
C ALA A 199 -12.97 -5.99 14.82
N GLU A 200 -14.12 -6.61 15.12
CA GLU A 200 -14.56 -6.99 16.47
C GLU A 200 -13.56 -7.93 17.15
N THR A 201 -13.01 -8.92 16.44
CA THR A 201 -11.98 -9.82 16.99
C THR A 201 -10.74 -9.06 17.46
N ILE A 202 -10.31 -8.03 16.73
CA ILE A 202 -9.17 -7.19 17.11
C ILE A 202 -9.55 -6.30 18.32
N GLN A 203 -10.76 -5.72 18.31
CA GLN A 203 -11.28 -4.90 19.40
C GLN A 203 -11.41 -5.70 20.71
N ASP A 204 -11.96 -6.93 20.63
CA ASP A 204 -12.15 -7.83 21.77
C ASP A 204 -10.81 -8.22 22.43
N ALA A 205 -9.74 -8.25 21.65
CA ALA A 205 -8.37 -8.41 22.15
C ALA A 205 -7.82 -7.11 22.81
N GLY A 206 -8.57 -6.02 22.81
CA GLY A 206 -8.17 -4.74 23.37
C GLY A 206 -7.12 -4.00 22.54
N ILE A 207 -6.96 -4.32 21.26
CA ILE A 207 -5.93 -3.78 20.38
C ILE A 207 -6.53 -2.67 19.52
N PRO A 208 -5.99 -1.43 19.57
CA PRO A 208 -6.41 -0.34 18.70
C PRO A 208 -6.22 -0.68 17.21
N ILE A 209 -7.21 -0.33 16.40
CA ILE A 209 -7.22 -0.59 14.96
C ILE A 209 -7.00 0.70 14.16
N ILE A 210 -6.12 0.64 13.15
CA ILE A 210 -6.02 1.62 12.09
C ILE A 210 -6.37 0.92 10.78
N TRP A 211 -7.49 1.27 10.16
CA TRP A 211 -7.90 0.73 8.86
C TRP A 211 -7.53 1.70 7.75
N VAL A 212 -6.69 1.26 6.83
CA VAL A 212 -6.23 2.09 5.71
C VAL A 212 -7.09 1.81 4.48
N GLY A 213 -7.64 2.87 3.91
CA GLY A 213 -8.45 2.79 2.70
C GLY A 213 -7.63 2.35 1.48
N LEU A 214 -8.33 1.83 0.49
CA LEU A 214 -7.75 1.42 -0.79
C LEU A 214 -7.63 2.62 -1.73
N PRO A 215 -6.54 2.75 -2.49
CA PRO A 215 -6.36 3.83 -3.44
C PRO A 215 -7.08 3.54 -4.77
N PRO A 216 -7.26 4.55 -5.67
CA PRO A 216 -7.77 4.32 -7.00
C PRO A 216 -6.87 3.42 -7.84
N PHE A 217 -7.45 2.69 -8.78
CA PHE A 217 -6.77 1.82 -9.73
C PHE A 217 -7.00 2.29 -11.18
N ARG A 218 -6.16 1.84 -12.11
CA ARG A 218 -6.27 2.20 -13.52
C ARG A 218 -7.64 1.84 -14.14
N SER A 219 -8.26 0.75 -13.69
CA SER A 219 -9.61 0.39 -14.08
C SER A 219 -10.62 1.24 -13.31
N GLN A 220 -11.42 2.05 -14.02
CA GLN A 220 -12.45 2.88 -13.41
C GLN A 220 -13.49 2.05 -12.63
N SER A 221 -13.88 0.87 -13.16
CA SER A 221 -14.79 -0.02 -12.43
C SER A 221 -14.16 -0.54 -11.13
N MET A 222 -12.86 -0.85 -11.14
CA MET A 222 -12.14 -1.25 -9.93
C MET A 222 -12.08 -0.08 -8.93
N SER A 223 -11.78 1.13 -9.38
CA SER A 223 -11.78 2.31 -8.51
C SER A 223 -13.14 2.55 -7.86
N SER A 224 -14.23 2.40 -8.64
CA SER A 224 -15.60 2.51 -8.09
C SER A 224 -15.91 1.43 -7.04
N ASP A 225 -15.38 0.21 -7.21
CA ASP A 225 -15.54 -0.84 -6.21
C ASP A 225 -14.71 -0.55 -4.95
N MET A 226 -13.48 -0.02 -5.12
CA MET A 226 -12.64 0.37 -3.98
C MET A 226 -13.25 1.49 -3.14
N LEU A 227 -13.90 2.47 -3.76
CA LEU A 227 -14.66 3.51 -3.02
C LEU A 227 -15.78 2.88 -2.17
N ALA A 228 -16.56 1.96 -2.76
CA ALA A 228 -17.61 1.28 -2.02
C ALA A 228 -17.05 0.40 -0.88
N PHE A 229 -15.87 -0.21 -1.07
CA PHE A 229 -15.20 -0.97 -0.02
C PHE A 229 -14.68 -0.04 1.09
N ASN A 230 -14.12 1.11 0.73
CA ASN A 230 -13.66 2.11 1.68
C ASN A 230 -14.78 2.61 2.59
N ASP A 231 -15.99 2.80 2.05
CA ASP A 231 -17.17 3.16 2.85
C ASP A 231 -17.50 2.08 3.89
N MET A 232 -17.45 0.78 3.50
CA MET A 232 -17.70 -0.34 4.41
C MET A 232 -16.59 -0.46 5.47
N TYR A 233 -15.32 -0.27 5.10
CA TYR A 233 -14.19 -0.32 6.03
C TYR A 233 -14.20 0.84 7.02
N LYS A 234 -14.57 2.04 6.55
CA LYS A 234 -14.72 3.20 7.41
C LYS A 234 -15.79 2.94 8.47
N GLN A 235 -16.95 2.44 8.05
CA GLN A 235 -18.03 2.10 8.96
C GLN A 235 -17.60 1.03 9.97
N ALA A 236 -16.99 -0.08 9.53
CA ALA A 236 -16.54 -1.14 10.41
C ALA A 236 -15.45 -0.67 11.39
N ALA A 237 -14.53 0.19 10.96
CA ALA A 237 -13.53 0.76 11.84
C ALA A 237 -14.15 1.68 12.90
N GLU A 238 -15.12 2.53 12.50
CA GLU A 238 -15.83 3.43 13.42
C GLU A 238 -16.70 2.66 14.44
N GLU A 239 -17.30 1.54 14.04
CA GLU A 239 -18.11 0.67 14.94
C GLU A 239 -17.28 0.06 16.09
N VAL A 240 -15.97 -0.08 15.91
CA VAL A 240 -15.04 -0.61 16.92
C VAL A 240 -14.14 0.46 17.55
N ASP A 241 -14.53 1.74 17.49
CA ASP A 241 -13.73 2.87 17.97
C ASP A 241 -12.33 2.96 17.32
N GLY A 242 -12.15 2.35 16.16
CA GLY A 242 -10.92 2.39 15.37
C GLY A 242 -10.77 3.67 14.55
N THR A 243 -9.64 3.80 13.89
CA THR A 243 -9.35 4.95 13.02
C THR A 243 -9.31 4.52 11.56
N PHE A 244 -10.14 5.13 10.71
CA PHE A 244 -10.03 4.98 9.27
C PHE A 244 -9.10 6.05 8.69
N VAL A 245 -8.14 5.63 7.86
CA VAL A 245 -7.18 6.50 7.17
C VAL A 245 -7.49 6.50 5.68
N ASP A 246 -8.08 7.58 5.20
CA ASP A 246 -8.31 7.76 3.77
C ASP A 246 -7.02 8.19 3.07
N ILE A 247 -6.65 7.45 2.02
CA ILE A 247 -5.48 7.74 1.20
C ILE A 247 -5.84 8.11 -0.24
N TRP A 248 -7.13 8.18 -0.58
CA TRP A 248 -7.61 8.32 -1.95
C TRP A 248 -6.98 9.50 -2.68
N ASP A 249 -7.11 10.69 -2.12
CA ASP A 249 -6.62 11.94 -2.73
C ASP A 249 -5.10 11.94 -2.93
N GLY A 250 -4.38 11.21 -2.11
CA GLY A 250 -2.93 11.05 -2.28
C GLY A 250 -2.51 10.28 -3.54
N PHE A 251 -3.43 9.52 -4.14
CA PHE A 251 -3.20 8.64 -5.27
C PHE A 251 -4.12 8.91 -6.46
N ALA A 252 -4.91 9.96 -6.38
CA ALA A 252 -5.82 10.44 -7.42
C ALA A 252 -5.30 11.73 -8.06
N ASP A 253 -5.84 12.07 -9.24
CA ASP A 253 -5.71 13.39 -9.83
C ASP A 253 -6.75 14.38 -9.25
N GLU A 254 -6.76 15.61 -9.77
CA GLU A 254 -7.68 16.68 -9.33
C GLU A 254 -9.17 16.34 -9.52
N ASN A 255 -9.48 15.33 -10.35
CA ASN A 255 -10.83 14.83 -10.58
C ASN A 255 -11.16 13.58 -9.76
N GLY A 256 -10.29 13.17 -8.86
CA GLY A 256 -10.43 11.94 -8.08
C GLY A 256 -10.14 10.65 -8.85
N ALA A 257 -9.60 10.75 -10.08
CA ALA A 257 -9.29 9.61 -10.93
C ALA A 257 -7.84 9.11 -10.71
N PHE A 258 -7.59 7.85 -11.10
CA PHE A 258 -6.30 7.22 -11.02
C PHE A 258 -5.20 7.99 -11.74
N THR A 259 -4.05 8.16 -11.11
CA THR A 259 -2.82 8.68 -11.73
C THR A 259 -1.63 7.75 -11.52
N PHE A 260 -0.70 7.74 -12.48
CA PHE A 260 0.58 7.03 -12.34
C PHE A 260 1.60 7.79 -11.51
N THR A 261 1.49 9.11 -11.48
CA THR A 261 2.45 10.04 -10.88
C THR A 261 1.75 10.97 -9.89
N GLY A 262 2.48 11.43 -8.91
CA GLY A 262 1.99 12.40 -7.94
C GLY A 262 3.11 12.81 -6.99
N PRO A 263 2.86 13.72 -6.04
CA PRO A 263 3.85 14.14 -5.08
C PRO A 263 4.21 12.99 -4.12
N ASP A 264 5.50 12.84 -3.81
CA ASP A 264 5.98 12.02 -2.70
C ASP A 264 5.76 12.72 -1.35
N VAL A 265 6.34 12.20 -0.28
CA VAL A 265 6.26 12.77 1.07
C VAL A 265 6.93 14.16 1.19
N ASN A 266 7.81 14.51 0.26
CA ASN A 266 8.52 15.79 0.18
C ASN A 266 7.89 16.74 -0.85
N GLY A 267 6.74 16.36 -1.46
CA GLY A 267 6.07 17.14 -2.49
C GLY A 267 6.72 17.02 -3.89
N GLN A 268 7.71 16.14 -4.08
CA GLN A 268 8.37 15.96 -5.36
C GLN A 268 7.54 15.06 -6.29
N PRO A 269 7.37 15.41 -7.58
CA PRO A 269 6.63 14.60 -8.51
C PRO A 269 7.39 13.31 -8.80
N VAL A 270 6.81 12.19 -8.42
CA VAL A 270 7.38 10.84 -8.61
C VAL A 270 6.37 9.89 -9.22
N ARG A 271 6.86 8.75 -9.72
CA ARG A 271 6.00 7.67 -10.12
C ARG A 271 5.50 6.92 -8.89
N LEU A 272 4.17 6.84 -8.70
CA LEU A 272 3.52 6.19 -7.58
C LEU A 272 3.10 4.75 -7.90
N ARG A 273 2.85 4.42 -9.17
CA ARG A 273 2.35 3.11 -9.61
C ARG A 273 3.32 2.40 -10.55
N GLY A 274 3.37 1.08 -10.45
CA GLY A 274 4.03 0.22 -11.41
C GLY A 274 3.44 0.38 -12.83
N SER A 275 4.09 -0.21 -13.83
CA SER A 275 3.60 -0.17 -15.22
C SER A 275 2.25 -0.89 -15.39
N ASP A 276 1.93 -1.81 -14.51
CA ASP A 276 0.65 -2.53 -14.41
C ASP A 276 -0.51 -1.63 -13.92
N GLY A 277 -0.22 -0.49 -13.28
CA GLY A 277 -1.21 0.39 -12.65
C GLY A 277 -1.82 -0.20 -11.37
N ILE A 278 -1.20 -1.22 -10.79
CA ILE A 278 -1.66 -1.97 -9.61
C ILE A 278 -0.68 -1.82 -8.46
N ASN A 279 0.57 -2.24 -8.69
CA ASN A 279 1.59 -2.24 -7.66
C ASN A 279 2.05 -0.83 -7.29
N LEU A 280 2.31 -0.62 -6.00
CA LEU A 280 2.91 0.60 -5.47
C LEU A 280 4.43 0.59 -5.72
N THR A 281 4.97 1.74 -6.13
CA THR A 281 6.42 1.94 -6.17
C THR A 281 6.96 2.20 -4.76
N ARG A 282 8.28 2.16 -4.57
CA ARG A 282 8.88 2.47 -3.25
C ARG A 282 8.46 3.86 -2.72
N PRO A 283 8.51 4.96 -3.49
CA PRO A 283 7.99 6.25 -3.02
C PRO A 283 6.50 6.21 -2.63
N ALA A 284 5.69 5.42 -3.36
CA ALA A 284 4.27 5.29 -3.05
C ALA A 284 4.03 4.51 -1.75
N LYS A 285 4.79 3.44 -1.48
CA LYS A 285 4.75 2.69 -0.21
C LYS A 285 5.09 3.60 0.97
N ARG A 286 6.15 4.41 0.84
CA ARG A 286 6.52 5.43 1.84
C ARG A 286 5.42 6.48 2.03
N LYS A 287 4.73 6.87 0.94
CA LYS A 287 3.62 7.81 0.99
C LYS A 287 2.39 7.22 1.69
N VAL A 288 2.03 5.95 1.46
CA VAL A 288 0.94 5.30 2.23
C VAL A 288 1.29 5.29 3.72
N ALA A 289 2.52 4.92 4.07
CA ALA A 289 2.99 4.95 5.45
C ALA A 289 2.85 6.35 6.07
N PHE A 290 3.19 7.40 5.34
CA PHE A 290 3.07 8.79 5.80
C PHE A 290 1.65 9.17 6.24
N TYR A 291 0.61 8.70 5.55
CA TYR A 291 -0.78 8.91 5.98
C TYR A 291 -1.10 8.22 7.31
N VAL A 292 -0.44 7.12 7.58
CA VAL A 292 -0.65 6.31 8.79
C VAL A 292 0.17 6.82 9.98
N GLU A 293 1.31 7.47 9.74
CA GLU A 293 2.23 7.92 10.80
C GLU A 293 1.56 8.80 11.86
N GLN A 294 0.69 9.73 11.48
CA GLN A 294 0.07 10.63 12.44
C GLN A 294 -0.85 9.90 13.45
N PRO A 295 -1.84 9.09 13.02
CA PRO A 295 -2.66 8.33 13.95
C PRO A 295 -1.85 7.26 14.70
N LEU A 296 -0.86 6.64 14.06
CA LEU A 296 -0.01 5.65 14.69
C LEU A 296 0.86 6.26 15.79
N ASN A 297 1.48 7.41 15.55
CA ASN A 297 2.30 8.11 16.55
C ASN A 297 1.49 8.54 17.78
N LYS A 298 0.21 8.86 17.61
CA LYS A 298 -0.68 9.13 18.77
C LYS A 298 -0.86 7.90 19.66
N LEU A 299 -0.87 6.70 19.08
CA LEU A 299 -1.02 5.44 19.82
C LEU A 299 0.32 4.98 20.41
N LEU A 300 1.42 5.19 19.72
CA LEU A 300 2.75 4.78 20.13
C LEU A 300 3.40 5.73 21.17
N GLY A 301 2.96 7.00 21.18
CA GLY A 301 3.53 8.01 22.07
C GLY A 301 5.04 8.17 21.89
N SER A 302 5.78 8.16 23.01
CA SER A 302 7.23 8.32 23.00
C SER A 302 8.00 7.15 22.38
N ALA A 303 7.40 5.96 22.26
CA ALA A 303 8.05 4.83 21.57
C ALA A 303 8.40 5.12 20.10
N ALA A 304 7.64 6.01 19.46
CA ALA A 304 7.87 6.42 18.07
C ALA A 304 9.09 7.36 17.91
N SER A 305 9.62 7.91 18.99
CA SER A 305 10.68 8.92 18.92
C SER A 305 12.01 8.30 18.47
N PRO A 306 12.74 8.94 17.53
CA PRO A 306 14.08 8.54 17.19
C PRO A 306 15.03 8.63 18.43
N GLY A 307 15.86 7.63 18.63
CA GLY A 307 16.91 7.69 19.63
C GLY A 307 16.50 7.47 21.10
N ILE A 308 15.27 7.00 21.36
CA ILE A 308 14.90 6.58 22.73
C ILE A 308 15.80 5.42 23.19
N GLY A 309 16.52 5.66 24.29
CA GLY A 309 17.34 4.66 24.93
C GLY A 309 16.51 3.57 25.63
N ARG A 310 17.16 2.41 25.85
CA ARG A 310 16.54 1.25 26.53
C ARG A 310 15.97 1.60 27.90
N GLU A 311 16.63 2.50 28.64
CA GLU A 311 16.21 2.92 29.99
C GLU A 311 14.95 3.81 29.96
N GLU A 312 14.79 4.65 28.94
CA GLU A 312 13.62 5.50 28.78
C GLU A 312 12.40 4.69 28.35
N LEU A 313 12.59 3.69 27.48
CA LEU A 313 11.50 2.83 27.03
C LEU A 313 10.96 1.90 28.15
N ALA A 314 11.83 1.44 29.03
CA ALA A 314 11.44 0.61 30.17
C ALA A 314 10.55 1.35 31.17
N ASN A 315 10.62 2.68 31.19
CA ASN A 315 9.84 3.57 32.06
C ASN A 315 8.57 4.10 31.41
N LEU A 316 8.28 3.71 30.14
CA LEU A 316 7.05 4.12 29.48
C LEU A 316 5.86 3.34 30.03
N PRO A 317 4.72 4.00 30.32
CA PRO A 317 3.50 3.31 30.65
C PRO A 317 3.06 2.43 29.47
N PRO A 318 2.46 1.25 29.74
CA PRO A 318 2.01 0.35 28.68
C PRO A 318 1.05 1.06 27.72
N PRO A 319 1.12 0.73 26.41
CA PRO A 319 0.19 1.23 25.40
C PRO A 319 -1.25 0.96 25.84
N GLY A 320 -2.11 1.97 25.84
CA GLY A 320 -3.48 1.92 26.36
C GLY A 320 -3.67 2.61 27.70
N MET A 321 -2.63 2.79 28.54
CA MET A 321 -2.73 3.68 29.69
C MET A 321 -2.53 5.16 29.37
N LEU A 322 -2.04 5.48 28.17
CA LEU A 322 -1.88 6.86 27.68
C LEU A 322 -3.19 7.43 27.09
N ALA A 323 -4.19 6.60 26.85
CA ALA A 323 -5.55 7.05 26.62
C ALA A 323 -6.19 7.46 27.95
N GLY A 324 -5.64 8.46 28.61
CA GLY A 324 -6.31 9.15 29.71
C GLY A 324 -7.67 9.61 29.22
N LYS A 325 -8.71 9.40 30.06
CA LYS A 325 -10.07 9.90 29.80
C LYS A 325 -9.99 11.28 29.18
N PRO A 326 -10.75 11.59 28.12
CA PRO A 326 -10.83 12.93 27.58
C PRO A 326 -11.40 13.87 28.65
N GLY A 327 -10.58 14.49 29.43
CA GLY A 327 -10.99 15.34 30.54
C GLY A 327 -9.86 15.96 31.34
N ASP A 328 -8.67 15.38 31.29
CA ASP A 328 -7.54 15.84 32.13
C ASP A 328 -6.32 16.27 31.31
N LEU A 329 -6.58 16.95 30.21
CA LEU A 329 -5.58 17.85 29.63
C LEU A 329 -5.57 19.08 30.53
N SER A 330 -4.66 19.13 31.50
CA SER A 330 -4.30 20.38 32.15
C SER A 330 -3.97 21.36 31.00
N ARG A 331 -4.91 22.29 30.73
CA ARG A 331 -4.70 23.36 29.76
C ARG A 331 -3.44 24.08 30.21
N THR A 332 -2.33 23.86 29.54
CA THR A 332 -1.22 24.80 29.58
C THR A 332 -1.83 26.14 29.25
N ALA A 333 -1.69 27.09 30.17
CA ALA A 333 -2.18 28.44 29.96
C ALA A 333 -1.67 28.93 28.59
N PRO A 334 -2.50 29.54 27.74
CA PRO A 334 -2.05 29.98 26.43
C PRO A 334 -0.84 30.89 26.62
N ILE A 335 0.28 30.50 26.01
CA ILE A 335 1.51 31.31 26.01
C ILE A 335 1.18 32.55 25.22
N SER A 336 1.18 33.71 25.88
CA SER A 336 1.01 34.98 25.20
C SER A 336 2.24 35.25 24.37
N LEU A 337 2.11 35.31 23.05
CA LEU A 337 3.17 35.71 22.12
C LEU A 337 3.69 37.15 22.36
N ALA A 338 3.04 37.88 23.26
CA ALA A 338 3.47 39.24 23.70
C ALA A 338 4.31 39.24 24.98
N ALA A 339 4.67 38.07 25.54
CA ALA A 339 5.54 37.98 26.71
C ALA A 339 7.02 37.90 26.28
N PRO A 340 7.79 38.97 26.40
CA PRO A 340 9.19 39.01 25.89
C PRO A 340 10.15 38.07 26.64
N GLN A 341 9.69 37.43 27.71
CA GLN A 341 10.48 36.52 28.55
C GLN A 341 10.48 35.05 28.04
N LEU A 342 9.70 34.73 27.03
CA LEU A 342 9.60 33.38 26.47
C LEU A 342 10.15 33.29 25.03
N ASP A 343 10.60 34.41 24.49
CA ASP A 343 11.31 34.48 23.22
C ASP A 343 12.77 34.08 23.45
N GLY A 344 13.08 32.79 23.28
CA GLY A 344 14.43 32.24 23.44
C GLY A 344 15.50 32.84 22.49
N GLY A 345 15.18 33.92 21.78
CA GLY A 345 16.07 34.60 20.84
C GLY A 345 17.30 35.24 21.52
N ASP A 346 17.14 35.72 22.74
CA ASP A 346 18.25 36.40 23.46
C ASP A 346 19.38 35.45 23.88
N ALA A 347 19.07 34.17 24.11
CA ALA A 347 20.06 33.18 24.49
C ALA A 347 20.94 32.69 23.32
N LEU A 348 20.44 32.82 22.08
CA LEU A 348 21.13 32.35 20.87
C LEU A 348 22.09 33.35 20.26
N MET A 349 21.99 34.66 20.59
CA MET A 349 22.78 35.71 19.92
C MET A 349 23.77 36.43 20.82
N GLY A 350 23.85 36.14 22.12
CA GLY A 350 24.80 36.79 23.02
C GLY A 350 24.67 38.34 23.05
N ALA A 351 23.50 38.87 22.73
CA ALA A 351 23.28 40.30 22.65
C ALA A 351 22.90 40.88 24.02
N THR A 352 23.57 41.91 24.42
CA THR A 352 23.22 42.77 25.57
C THR A 352 21.80 43.32 25.36
N PRO A 353 20.94 43.37 26.41
CA PRO A 353 19.59 43.90 26.29
C PRO A 353 19.61 45.32 25.73
N LEU A 354 18.98 45.53 24.58
CA LEU A 354 18.77 46.88 24.06
C LEU A 354 17.65 47.54 24.89
N SER A 355 17.95 48.73 25.39
CA SER A 355 16.97 49.60 26.06
C SER A 355 15.71 49.77 25.22
N PRO A 356 14.51 49.94 25.83
CA PRO A 356 13.26 50.03 25.09
C PRO A 356 13.32 51.19 24.10
N VAL A 357 13.34 50.88 22.82
CA VAL A 357 13.21 51.84 21.74
C VAL A 357 11.76 52.29 21.72
N ASP A 358 11.58 53.60 21.93
CA ASP A 358 10.28 54.29 21.77
C ASP A 358 9.78 54.10 20.32
N ARG A 359 8.82 53.18 20.12
CA ARG A 359 8.19 52.94 18.84
C ARG A 359 7.11 53.96 18.60
N SER A 360 7.50 55.23 18.41
CA SER A 360 6.60 56.16 17.73
C SER A 360 6.48 55.74 16.27
N VAL A 361 5.34 55.11 15.93
CA VAL A 361 5.01 54.75 14.55
C VAL A 361 4.92 56.08 13.77
N PRO A 362 5.79 56.31 12.74
CA PRO A 362 5.63 57.50 11.92
C PRO A 362 4.26 57.49 11.25
N SER A 363 3.53 58.60 11.40
CA SER A 363 2.20 58.69 10.79
C SER A 363 2.31 58.54 9.27
N ALA A 364 1.55 57.61 8.69
CA ALA A 364 1.47 57.44 7.25
C ALA A 364 1.05 58.76 6.56
N GLN A 365 1.74 59.08 5.46
CA GLN A 365 1.35 60.24 4.66
C GLN A 365 0.04 59.93 3.90
N PRO A 366 -0.91 60.91 3.81
CA PRO A 366 -2.17 60.70 3.09
C PRO A 366 -1.96 60.28 1.65
N GLY A 367 -2.68 59.22 1.25
CA GLY A 367 -2.65 58.73 -0.14
C GLY A 367 -1.66 57.63 -0.43
N ARG A 368 -1.01 57.04 0.56
CA ARG A 368 -0.22 55.77 0.38
C ARG A 368 -1.08 54.54 0.66
N ALA A 369 -0.67 53.43 0.05
CA ALA A 369 -1.36 52.14 0.17
C ALA A 369 -1.40 51.53 1.60
N ASP A 370 -0.65 52.11 2.54
CA ASP A 370 -0.60 51.79 3.98
C ASP A 370 -1.39 52.76 4.88
N ASP A 371 -2.20 53.67 4.27
CA ASP A 371 -3.09 54.55 5.02
C ASP A 371 -4.47 53.89 5.21
N PHE A 372 -4.67 53.26 6.36
CA PHE A 372 -5.92 52.59 6.74
C PHE A 372 -6.92 53.45 7.50
N ARG A 373 -6.86 54.78 7.38
CA ARG A 373 -7.84 55.65 8.01
C ARG A 373 -9.13 55.60 7.20
N LEU A 374 -10.23 55.22 7.89
CA LEU A 374 -11.57 55.33 7.32
C LEU A 374 -11.93 56.80 7.16
N PRO A 375 -12.72 57.15 6.12
CA PRO A 375 -13.15 58.51 5.84
C PRO A 375 -14.06 59.07 6.92
#